data_01fdde1e87137d5bfcc934640686a44d
#
_entry.id   01fdde1e87137d5bfcc934640686a44d
#
_cell.length_a   1.000
_cell.length_b   1.000
_cell.length_c   1.000
_cell.angle_alpha   90.00
_cell.angle_beta   90.00
_cell.angle_gamma   90.00
#
_symmetry.space_group_name_H-M   'P 1'
#
loop_
_entity.id
_entity.type
_entity.pdbx_description
1 polymer ?
#
loop_
_entity_poly.entity_id
_entity_poly.type
_entity_poly.pdbx_seq_one_letter_code
_entity_poly.pdbx_strand_id
1 'polypeptide(L)'
;MKKTKFIGIKILALAFALLFVVTACGPQKPEAAIKMVALKGPTSMGLAKLFKDQKEGKSETLASSTIAASPDQAVTAFTSGEADLVTVPSNLAALLYKKLEGDVQVLHINTLGVLYVVDPKGQVHSLEDLKGRTLYASGKGASPEYILSYLLDEKGIGRESINVAWQQDHTQCLQALTKDPEGLALLPQPIVTVAQTKMKDLKVALDLTQEWDRAQEGKDPASALVMGVTIARKSFVDKNKALIDLYLKEARESLTYVLDHSEEASRIIDEDLDIIKAPIARKALPQCNLVYIDGQEMKDKLGGYLSVLQKEDPKSVGGELPGDDFYYLSK
;
A
#
# COMPACT_ATOMS: atom_id res chain seq x y z
N MET A 1 -10.21 -47.64 66.84
CA MET A 1 -10.27 -47.81 65.33
C MET A 1 -11.07 -46.68 64.65
N LYS A 2 -10.64 -45.40 64.68
CA LYS A 2 -11.33 -44.26 63.96
C LYS A 2 -10.39 -43.19 63.46
N LYS A 3 -9.07 -43.42 63.31
CA LYS A 3 -8.12 -42.40 62.79
C LYS A 3 -7.58 -42.66 61.38
N THR A 4 -7.85 -43.81 60.74
CA THR A 4 -7.28 -44.18 59.42
C THR A 4 -8.14 -43.81 58.25
N LYS A 5 -9.45 -43.47 58.43
CA LYS A 5 -10.35 -43.09 57.29
C LYS A 5 -10.23 -41.65 56.85
N PHE A 6 -9.66 -40.73 57.64
CA PHE A 6 -9.54 -39.32 57.28
C PHE A 6 -8.30 -38.98 56.48
N ILE A 7 -7.27 -39.82 56.45
CA ILE A 7 -6.04 -39.58 55.68
C ILE A 7 -6.24 -39.91 54.20
N GLY A 8 -7.02 -40.95 53.90
CA GLY A 8 -7.31 -41.35 52.50
C GLY A 8 -8.09 -40.32 51.72
N ILE A 9 -9.04 -39.59 52.36
CA ILE A 9 -9.86 -38.57 51.72
C ILE A 9 -9.07 -37.29 51.42
N LYS A 10 -8.12 -36.91 52.26
CA LYS A 10 -7.25 -35.74 52.02
C LYS A 10 -6.23 -35.96 50.91
N ILE A 11 -5.72 -37.20 50.74
CA ILE A 11 -4.79 -37.56 49.67
C ILE A 11 -5.51 -37.62 48.31
N LEU A 12 -6.77 -38.11 48.28
CA LEU A 12 -7.58 -38.17 47.08
C LEU A 12 -8.02 -36.76 46.60
N ALA A 13 -8.32 -35.84 47.53
CA ALA A 13 -8.64 -34.44 47.22
C ALA A 13 -7.42 -33.67 46.70
N LEU A 14 -6.20 -33.97 47.19
CA LEU A 14 -4.97 -33.34 46.73
C LEU A 14 -4.57 -33.86 45.35
N ALA A 15 -4.79 -35.14 45.04
CA ALA A 15 -4.55 -35.72 43.72
C ALA A 15 -5.53 -35.17 42.65
N PHE A 16 -6.78 -34.90 43.02
CA PHE A 16 -7.77 -34.30 42.11
C PHE A 16 -7.51 -32.82 41.87
N ALA A 17 -6.96 -32.05 42.83
CA ALA A 17 -6.53 -30.68 42.69
C ALA A 17 -5.28 -30.53 41.79
N LEU A 18 -4.36 -31.49 41.75
CA LEU A 18 -3.20 -31.50 40.87
C LEU A 18 -3.52 -31.86 39.43
N LEU A 19 -4.63 -32.58 39.16
CA LEU A 19 -5.05 -32.89 37.79
C LEU A 19 -5.72 -31.69 37.05
N PHE A 20 -6.17 -30.65 37.75
CA PHE A 20 -6.77 -29.46 37.16
C PHE A 20 -5.77 -28.36 36.75
N VAL A 21 -4.49 -28.49 37.11
CA VAL A 21 -3.46 -27.46 36.81
C VAL A 21 -2.74 -27.71 35.48
N VAL A 22 -2.91 -28.88 34.84
CA VAL A 22 -2.14 -29.23 33.61
C VAL A 22 -2.89 -28.95 32.32
N THR A 23 -4.14 -28.47 32.34
CA THR A 23 -4.93 -28.25 31.12
C THR A 23 -5.03 -26.77 30.66
N ALA A 24 -4.20 -25.88 31.21
CA ALA A 24 -4.25 -24.44 30.85
C ALA A 24 -3.02 -23.92 30.09
N CYS A 25 -2.19 -24.80 29.53
CA CYS A 25 -1.11 -24.40 28.61
C CYS A 25 -1.36 -24.97 27.21
N GLY A 26 -2.50 -24.62 26.60
CA GLY A 26 -2.56 -24.55 25.15
C GLY A 26 -1.72 -23.36 24.70
N PRO A 27 -1.17 -23.34 23.47
CA PRO A 27 -0.52 -22.15 22.95
C PRO A 27 -1.54 -21.00 23.03
N GLN A 28 -1.28 -20.04 23.91
CA GLN A 28 -2.07 -18.83 24.02
C GLN A 28 -1.95 -18.14 22.66
N LYS A 29 -3.09 -17.98 21.92
CA LYS A 29 -3.10 -17.14 20.73
C LYS A 29 -2.52 -15.77 21.14
N PRO A 30 -1.59 -15.21 20.35
CA PRO A 30 -1.13 -13.85 20.61
C PRO A 30 -2.35 -12.94 20.65
N GLU A 31 -2.48 -12.14 21.70
CA GLU A 31 -3.52 -11.12 21.77
C GLU A 31 -3.29 -10.11 20.65
N ALA A 32 -4.35 -9.72 19.94
CA ALA A 32 -4.25 -8.72 18.88
C ALA A 32 -3.65 -7.42 19.45
N ALA A 33 -2.49 -7.05 18.96
CA ALA A 33 -1.68 -5.97 19.54
C ALA A 33 -1.25 -4.90 18.55
N ILE A 34 -1.42 -5.12 17.23
CA ILE A 34 -0.96 -4.18 16.20
C ILE A 34 -1.93 -3.01 16.06
N LYS A 35 -1.41 -1.80 16.17
CA LYS A 35 -2.10 -0.56 15.81
C LYS A 35 -1.68 -0.17 14.39
N MET A 36 -2.63 -0.13 13.47
CA MET A 36 -2.36 0.15 12.07
C MET A 36 -3.02 1.44 11.61
N VAL A 37 -2.26 2.28 10.90
CA VAL A 37 -2.79 3.44 10.19
C VAL A 37 -2.55 3.26 8.71
N ALA A 38 -3.62 3.24 7.91
CA ALA A 38 -3.51 3.07 6.47
C ALA A 38 -3.89 4.35 5.72
N LEU A 39 -3.12 4.67 4.67
CA LEU A 39 -3.37 5.84 3.85
C LEU A 39 -4.61 5.65 2.99
N LYS A 40 -5.49 6.64 2.96
CA LYS A 40 -6.71 6.66 2.13
C LYS A 40 -6.37 6.48 0.65
N GLY A 41 -6.96 5.47 0.01
CA GLY A 41 -6.74 5.17 -1.40
C GLY A 41 -6.36 3.71 -1.67
N PRO A 42 -5.76 3.39 -2.82
CA PRO A 42 -5.42 2.01 -3.20
C PRO A 42 -4.58 1.28 -2.16
N THR A 43 -3.65 1.96 -1.49
CA THR A 43 -2.76 1.37 -0.48
C THR A 43 -3.48 0.75 0.74
N SER A 44 -4.75 1.11 0.96
CA SER A 44 -5.58 0.54 2.04
C SER A 44 -6.71 -0.35 1.53
N MET A 45 -7.08 -0.26 0.24
CA MET A 45 -8.22 -1.00 -0.30
C MET A 45 -8.03 -2.52 -0.21
N GLY A 46 -6.81 -3.03 -0.43
CA GLY A 46 -6.51 -4.45 -0.29
C GLY A 46 -6.63 -4.99 1.14
N LEU A 47 -6.62 -4.11 2.14
CA LEU A 47 -6.76 -4.43 3.56
C LEU A 47 -8.22 -4.29 4.07
N ALA A 48 -9.17 -4.01 3.18
CA ALA A 48 -10.54 -3.68 3.56
C ALA A 48 -11.21 -4.79 4.38
N LYS A 49 -11.03 -6.06 4.00
CA LYS A 49 -11.57 -7.20 4.76
C LYS A 49 -10.93 -7.32 6.13
N LEU A 50 -9.62 -7.19 6.22
CA LEU A 50 -8.88 -7.24 7.49
C LEU A 50 -9.35 -6.13 8.46
N PHE A 51 -9.59 -4.92 7.95
CA PHE A 51 -10.08 -3.82 8.78
C PHE A 51 -11.53 -4.03 9.24
N LYS A 52 -12.39 -4.61 8.37
CA LYS A 52 -13.73 -5.05 8.78
C LYS A 52 -13.63 -6.12 9.87
N ASP A 53 -12.78 -7.12 9.68
CA ASP A 53 -12.58 -8.19 10.67
C ASP A 53 -12.05 -7.65 12.00
N GLN A 54 -11.17 -6.65 11.98
CA GLN A 54 -10.73 -5.97 13.20
C GLN A 54 -11.89 -5.28 13.92
N LYS A 55 -12.74 -4.52 13.20
CA LYS A 55 -13.91 -3.86 13.80
C LYS A 55 -14.91 -4.85 14.40
N GLU A 56 -15.03 -6.04 13.82
CA GLU A 56 -15.91 -7.13 14.27
C GLU A 56 -15.24 -8.03 15.35
N GLY A 57 -13.99 -7.73 15.77
CA GLY A 57 -13.25 -8.52 16.75
C GLY A 57 -12.81 -9.90 16.24
N LYS A 58 -12.69 -10.06 14.92
CA LYS A 58 -12.31 -11.32 14.24
C LYS A 58 -10.83 -11.37 13.85
N SER A 59 -10.14 -10.21 13.70
CA SER A 59 -8.70 -10.19 13.43
C SER A 59 -7.93 -10.74 14.62
N GLU A 60 -6.95 -11.57 14.32
CA GLU A 60 -6.05 -12.15 15.34
C GLU A 60 -4.86 -11.23 15.61
N THR A 61 -4.62 -10.21 14.78
CA THR A 61 -3.42 -9.36 14.86
C THR A 61 -3.72 -7.90 15.16
N LEU A 62 -4.75 -7.31 14.54
CA LEU A 62 -5.02 -5.88 14.69
C LEU A 62 -5.82 -5.55 15.95
N ALA A 63 -5.24 -4.78 16.87
CA ALA A 63 -5.94 -4.17 17.99
C ALA A 63 -6.77 -2.96 17.53
N SER A 64 -6.25 -2.19 16.56
CA SER A 64 -6.96 -1.06 15.96
C SER A 64 -6.53 -0.82 14.52
N SER A 65 -7.44 -0.25 13.73
CA SER A 65 -7.16 0.23 12.37
C SER A 65 -7.83 1.59 12.14
N THR A 66 -7.11 2.51 11.50
CA THR A 66 -7.61 3.82 11.12
C THR A 66 -7.16 4.22 9.72
N ILE A 67 -7.93 5.09 9.04
CA ILE A 67 -7.60 5.61 7.72
C ILE A 67 -7.08 7.04 7.85
N ALA A 68 -5.83 7.27 7.43
CA ALA A 68 -5.23 8.59 7.32
C ALA A 68 -5.65 9.26 6.01
N ALA A 69 -6.10 10.51 6.07
CA ALA A 69 -6.51 11.26 4.88
C ALA A 69 -5.33 11.73 4.02
N SER A 70 -4.13 11.82 4.59
CA SER A 70 -2.92 12.27 3.90
C SER A 70 -1.68 11.48 4.34
N PRO A 71 -0.61 11.46 3.51
CA PRO A 71 0.66 10.86 3.88
C PRO A 71 1.24 11.45 5.17
N ASP A 72 1.10 12.76 5.39
CA ASP A 72 1.63 13.42 6.59
C ASP A 72 0.97 12.91 7.88
N GLN A 73 -0.33 12.62 7.85
CA GLN A 73 -1.02 12.02 9.00
C GLN A 73 -0.50 10.61 9.29
N ALA A 74 -0.30 9.77 8.25
CA ALA A 74 0.26 8.44 8.42
C ALA A 74 1.71 8.50 8.97
N VAL A 75 2.53 9.41 8.44
CA VAL A 75 3.90 9.66 8.92
C VAL A 75 3.90 10.12 10.38
N THR A 76 3.00 11.03 10.74
CA THR A 76 2.91 11.53 12.13
C THR A 76 2.54 10.41 13.08
N ALA A 77 1.51 9.62 12.79
CA ALA A 77 1.13 8.48 13.62
C ALA A 77 2.26 7.45 13.77
N PHE A 78 3.02 7.20 12.70
CA PHE A 78 4.14 6.28 12.73
C PHE A 78 5.33 6.83 13.52
N THR A 79 5.70 8.10 13.31
CA THR A 79 6.87 8.70 13.97
C THR A 79 6.63 8.99 15.45
N SER A 80 5.38 9.27 15.86
CA SER A 80 5.01 9.45 17.27
C SER A 80 4.90 8.12 18.04
N GLY A 81 4.87 6.96 17.36
CA GLY A 81 4.63 5.66 17.99
C GLY A 81 3.15 5.38 18.28
N GLU A 82 2.24 6.17 17.73
CA GLU A 82 0.79 5.91 17.79
C GLU A 82 0.40 4.68 16.94
N ALA A 83 1.09 4.48 15.81
CA ALA A 83 0.95 3.32 14.93
C ALA A 83 2.21 2.45 14.91
N ASP A 84 2.03 1.13 14.99
CA ASP A 84 3.08 0.13 14.82
C ASP A 84 3.34 -0.16 13.33
N LEU A 85 2.26 -0.20 12.52
CA LEU A 85 2.28 -0.40 11.09
C LEU A 85 1.58 0.76 10.36
N VAL A 86 2.13 1.15 9.21
CA VAL A 86 1.46 2.12 8.33
C VAL A 86 1.57 1.71 6.86
N THR A 87 0.57 2.10 6.05
CA THR A 87 0.73 2.09 4.59
C THR A 87 1.14 3.47 4.11
N VAL A 88 2.16 3.52 3.26
CA VAL A 88 2.72 4.77 2.74
C VAL A 88 3.13 4.63 1.27
N PRO A 89 3.30 5.75 0.54
CA PRO A 89 4.03 5.74 -0.72
C PRO A 89 5.43 5.14 -0.55
N SER A 90 5.86 4.35 -1.51
CA SER A 90 7.10 3.57 -1.41
C SER A 90 8.36 4.43 -1.23
N ASN A 91 8.45 5.58 -1.91
CA ASN A 91 9.54 6.53 -1.72
C ASN A 91 9.56 7.13 -0.31
N LEU A 92 8.38 7.36 0.28
CA LEU A 92 8.26 7.89 1.64
C LEU A 92 8.75 6.87 2.68
N ALA A 93 8.61 5.57 2.41
CA ALA A 93 9.20 4.54 3.25
C ALA A 93 10.73 4.66 3.31
N ALA A 94 11.41 4.93 2.18
CA ALA A 94 12.85 5.17 2.14
C ALA A 94 13.25 6.45 2.89
N LEU A 95 12.48 7.53 2.75
CA LEU A 95 12.68 8.76 3.52
C LEU A 95 12.56 8.52 5.02
N LEU A 96 11.56 7.73 5.44
CA LEU A 96 11.36 7.37 6.84
C LEU A 96 12.49 6.48 7.37
N TYR A 97 12.98 5.53 6.57
CA TYR A 97 14.14 4.72 6.94
C TYR A 97 15.37 5.60 7.26
N LYS A 98 15.66 6.59 6.42
CA LYS A 98 16.75 7.55 6.68
C LYS A 98 16.46 8.40 7.93
N LYS A 99 15.25 8.95 8.05
CA LYS A 99 14.85 9.83 9.16
C LYS A 99 14.87 9.12 10.53
N LEU A 100 14.57 7.82 10.54
CA LEU A 100 14.49 6.99 11.75
C LEU A 100 15.72 6.10 11.91
N GLU A 101 16.85 6.48 11.27
CA GLU A 101 18.16 5.84 11.45
C GLU A 101 18.13 4.30 11.28
N GLY A 102 17.36 3.82 10.29
CA GLY A 102 17.21 2.41 9.96
C GLY A 102 16.09 1.67 10.74
N ASP A 103 15.36 2.33 11.64
CA ASP A 103 14.25 1.69 12.38
C ASP A 103 12.95 1.61 11.56
N VAL A 104 13.06 1.19 10.30
CA VAL A 104 11.93 0.95 9.40
C VAL A 104 12.16 -0.32 8.58
N GLN A 105 11.16 -1.18 8.48
CA GLN A 105 11.14 -2.31 7.56
C GLN A 105 9.89 -2.29 6.69
N VAL A 106 10.07 -2.57 5.40
CA VAL A 106 8.97 -2.84 4.48
C VAL A 106 8.56 -4.30 4.63
N LEU A 107 7.30 -4.53 4.94
CA LEU A 107 6.72 -5.86 5.14
C LEU A 107 6.23 -6.48 3.83
N HIS A 108 5.53 -5.70 3.02
CA HIS A 108 5.06 -6.09 1.69
C HIS A 108 4.71 -4.89 0.82
N ILE A 109 4.76 -5.06 -0.49
CA ILE A 109 4.17 -4.16 -1.47
C ILE A 109 2.67 -4.43 -1.49
N ASN A 110 1.86 -3.38 -1.40
CA ASN A 110 0.40 -3.48 -1.40
C ASN A 110 -0.25 -2.88 -2.67
N THR A 111 0.48 -2.07 -3.43
CA THR A 111 -0.03 -1.38 -4.61
C THR A 111 1.09 -1.15 -5.62
N LEU A 112 0.90 -1.63 -6.85
CA LEU A 112 1.74 -1.29 -7.98
C LEU A 112 1.27 0.01 -8.65
N GLY A 113 1.67 0.27 -9.89
CA GLY A 113 1.35 1.48 -10.61
C GLY A 113 -0.15 1.70 -10.76
N VAL A 114 -0.59 2.92 -10.51
CA VAL A 114 -2.00 3.34 -10.59
C VAL A 114 -2.16 4.64 -11.38
N LEU A 115 -1.11 5.08 -12.09
CA LEU A 115 -1.10 6.32 -12.87
C LEU A 115 -1.46 6.07 -14.32
N TYR A 116 -2.35 6.91 -14.83
CA TYR A 116 -2.88 6.81 -16.19
C TYR A 116 -2.89 8.19 -16.85
N VAL A 117 -2.55 8.25 -18.14
CA VAL A 117 -2.87 9.41 -18.96
C VAL A 117 -4.28 9.22 -19.52
N VAL A 118 -5.13 10.21 -19.31
CA VAL A 118 -6.49 10.23 -19.86
C VAL A 118 -6.61 11.29 -20.95
N ASP A 119 -7.35 10.94 -22.00
CA ASP A 119 -7.55 11.77 -23.20
C ASP A 119 -9.04 11.85 -23.53
N PRO A 120 -9.66 13.05 -23.51
CA PRO A 120 -11.06 13.23 -23.89
C PRO A 120 -11.34 12.88 -25.36
N LYS A 121 -10.34 13.02 -26.24
CA LYS A 121 -10.48 12.77 -27.68
C LYS A 121 -10.06 11.38 -28.12
N GLY A 122 -9.34 10.63 -27.28
CA GLY A 122 -8.84 9.30 -27.59
C GLY A 122 -7.84 9.29 -28.75
N GLN A 123 -6.99 10.29 -28.87
CA GLN A 123 -5.99 10.46 -29.94
C GLN A 123 -4.57 10.03 -29.52
N VAL A 124 -4.34 9.87 -28.22
CA VAL A 124 -3.05 9.45 -27.65
C VAL A 124 -3.02 7.94 -27.57
N HIS A 125 -1.96 7.32 -28.12
CA HIS A 125 -1.73 5.88 -28.16
C HIS A 125 -0.32 5.49 -27.71
N SER A 126 0.59 6.47 -27.55
CA SER A 126 1.98 6.29 -27.16
C SER A 126 2.49 7.50 -26.38
N LEU A 127 3.64 7.36 -25.71
CA LEU A 127 4.32 8.48 -25.04
C LEU A 127 4.74 9.57 -26.04
N GLU A 128 5.05 9.21 -27.26
CA GLU A 128 5.42 10.11 -28.34
C GLU A 128 4.28 11.08 -28.70
N ASP A 129 3.02 10.65 -28.56
CA ASP A 129 1.83 11.47 -28.86
C ASP A 129 1.59 12.57 -27.81
N LEU A 130 2.33 12.56 -26.71
CA LEU A 130 2.29 13.64 -25.71
C LEU A 130 3.01 14.92 -26.17
N LYS A 131 3.88 14.83 -27.20
CA LYS A 131 4.66 15.98 -27.70
C LYS A 131 3.74 17.09 -28.18
N GLY A 132 4.04 18.31 -27.71
CA GLY A 132 3.27 19.52 -28.04
C GLY A 132 1.89 19.59 -27.37
N ARG A 133 1.50 18.60 -26.57
CA ARG A 133 0.22 18.57 -25.86
C ARG A 133 0.38 19.17 -24.44
N THR A 134 -0.71 19.67 -23.90
CA THR A 134 -0.79 20.07 -22.50
C THR A 134 -1.23 18.89 -21.65
N LEU A 135 -0.40 18.49 -20.67
CA LEU A 135 -0.67 17.44 -19.71
C LEU A 135 -0.88 18.03 -18.32
N TYR A 136 -2.11 18.03 -17.83
CA TYR A 136 -2.44 18.43 -16.46
C TYR A 136 -2.03 17.33 -15.50
N ALA A 137 -1.09 17.63 -14.58
CA ALA A 137 -0.57 16.67 -13.61
C ALA A 137 -0.47 17.29 -12.23
N SER A 138 -0.44 16.47 -11.19
CA SER A 138 -0.12 16.86 -9.82
C SER A 138 1.03 16.01 -9.27
N GLY A 139 1.64 16.47 -8.18
CA GLY A 139 2.79 15.76 -7.60
C GLY A 139 4.12 16.18 -8.20
N LYS A 140 4.29 17.47 -8.50
CA LYS A 140 5.59 18.05 -8.83
C LYS A 140 6.55 17.85 -7.65
N GLY A 141 7.78 17.39 -7.92
CA GLY A 141 8.74 17.02 -6.88
C GLY A 141 8.41 15.72 -6.14
N ALA A 142 7.55 14.87 -6.73
CA ALA A 142 7.12 13.60 -6.16
C ALA A 142 7.06 12.49 -7.24
N SER A 143 6.69 11.26 -6.84
CA SER A 143 6.69 10.08 -7.71
C SER A 143 6.06 10.29 -9.09
N PRO A 144 4.92 10.99 -9.26
CA PRO A 144 4.34 11.19 -10.60
C PRO A 144 5.27 11.90 -11.58
N GLU A 145 6.02 12.93 -11.12
CA GLU A 145 6.99 13.63 -11.96
C GLU A 145 8.17 12.72 -12.32
N TYR A 146 8.74 12.03 -11.33
CA TYR A 146 9.90 11.15 -11.56
C TYR A 146 9.56 9.98 -12.48
N ILE A 147 8.38 9.39 -12.33
CA ILE A 147 7.89 8.31 -13.19
C ILE A 147 7.76 8.79 -14.63
N LEU A 148 7.09 9.92 -14.83
CA LEU A 148 6.91 10.50 -16.17
C LEU A 148 8.28 10.83 -16.80
N SER A 149 9.16 11.48 -16.05
CA SER A 149 10.52 11.83 -16.49
C SER A 149 11.30 10.60 -16.93
N TYR A 150 11.34 9.57 -16.09
CA TYR A 150 12.02 8.31 -16.41
C TYR A 150 11.47 7.68 -17.71
N LEU A 151 10.15 7.59 -17.86
CA LEU A 151 9.55 6.98 -19.06
C LEU A 151 9.84 7.76 -20.33
N LEU A 152 9.87 9.09 -20.25
CA LEU A 152 10.24 9.96 -21.38
C LEU A 152 11.70 9.76 -21.76
N ASP A 153 12.60 9.70 -20.78
CA ASP A 153 14.03 9.51 -21.02
C ASP A 153 14.33 8.14 -21.63
N GLU A 154 13.70 7.06 -21.15
CA GLU A 154 13.84 5.71 -21.73
C GLU A 154 13.37 5.65 -23.21
N LYS A 155 12.45 6.53 -23.60
CA LYS A 155 11.98 6.67 -24.99
C LYS A 155 12.77 7.70 -25.81
N GLY A 156 13.74 8.40 -25.20
CA GLY A 156 14.46 9.49 -25.87
C GLY A 156 13.59 10.69 -26.21
N ILE A 157 12.53 10.92 -25.42
CA ILE A 157 11.62 12.05 -25.58
C ILE A 157 12.10 13.19 -24.67
N GLY A 158 12.47 14.32 -25.26
CA GLY A 158 12.84 15.51 -24.49
C GLY A 158 11.69 15.97 -23.59
N ARG A 159 11.95 16.13 -22.30
CA ARG A 159 10.93 16.51 -21.29
C ARG A 159 10.28 17.85 -21.61
N GLU A 160 11.04 18.77 -22.21
CA GLU A 160 10.57 20.09 -22.68
C GLU A 160 9.62 20.02 -23.86
N SER A 161 9.53 18.88 -24.54
CA SER A 161 8.59 18.70 -25.66
C SER A 161 7.13 18.54 -25.23
N ILE A 162 6.88 18.36 -23.92
CA ILE A 162 5.56 18.20 -23.33
C ILE A 162 5.29 19.38 -22.40
N ASN A 163 4.16 20.05 -22.58
CA ASN A 163 3.76 21.12 -21.68
C ASN A 163 3.05 20.55 -20.44
N VAL A 164 3.81 20.21 -19.38
CA VAL A 164 3.24 19.71 -18.12
C VAL A 164 2.73 20.88 -17.28
N ALA A 165 1.43 21.02 -17.17
CA ALA A 165 0.75 22.02 -16.36
C ALA A 165 0.47 21.50 -14.95
N TRP A 166 1.42 21.71 -14.03
CA TRP A 166 1.34 21.22 -12.66
C TRP A 166 0.22 21.89 -11.86
N GLN A 167 -0.63 21.06 -11.25
CA GLN A 167 -1.75 21.43 -10.38
C GLN A 167 -1.43 21.06 -8.93
N GLN A 168 -2.17 21.63 -7.96
CA GLN A 168 -1.97 21.32 -6.55
C GLN A 168 -2.42 19.88 -6.19
N ASP A 169 -3.50 19.41 -6.83
CA ASP A 169 -4.07 18.10 -6.59
C ASP A 169 -4.77 17.51 -7.83
N HIS A 170 -5.17 16.26 -7.74
CA HIS A 170 -5.85 15.55 -8.83
C HIS A 170 -7.24 16.15 -9.16
N THR A 171 -7.91 16.78 -8.19
CA THR A 171 -9.21 17.43 -8.42
C THR A 171 -9.05 18.64 -9.33
N GLN A 172 -7.99 19.42 -9.11
CA GLN A 172 -7.65 20.56 -9.99
C GLN A 172 -7.22 20.10 -11.38
N CYS A 173 -6.48 18.96 -11.50
CA CYS A 173 -6.18 18.37 -12.81
C CYS A 173 -7.49 18.06 -13.58
N LEU A 174 -8.46 17.43 -12.92
CA LEU A 174 -9.75 17.10 -13.53
C LEU A 174 -10.55 18.36 -13.90
N GLN A 175 -10.51 19.39 -13.04
CA GLN A 175 -11.17 20.67 -13.35
C GLN A 175 -10.53 21.38 -14.56
N ALA A 176 -9.20 21.35 -14.68
CA ALA A 176 -8.48 21.91 -15.81
C ALA A 176 -8.83 21.15 -17.10
N LEU A 177 -8.78 19.82 -17.07
CA LEU A 177 -9.16 18.97 -18.18
C LEU A 177 -10.61 19.21 -18.65
N THR A 178 -11.55 19.41 -17.71
CA THR A 178 -12.95 19.70 -18.06
C THR A 178 -13.12 21.01 -18.85
N LYS A 179 -12.20 21.97 -18.65
CA LYS A 179 -12.20 23.27 -19.34
C LYS A 179 -11.41 23.27 -20.64
N ASP A 180 -10.54 22.29 -20.83
CA ASP A 180 -9.67 22.15 -22.00
C ASP A 180 -9.89 20.80 -22.68
N PRO A 181 -10.78 20.72 -23.69
CA PRO A 181 -11.06 19.46 -24.39
C PRO A 181 -9.89 18.95 -25.24
N GLU A 182 -8.85 19.76 -25.50
CA GLU A 182 -7.61 19.36 -26.19
C GLU A 182 -6.54 18.89 -25.20
N GLY A 183 -6.71 19.14 -23.90
CA GLY A 183 -5.78 18.77 -22.85
C GLY A 183 -5.81 17.28 -22.53
N LEU A 184 -4.77 16.84 -21.86
CA LEU A 184 -4.60 15.52 -21.27
C LEU A 184 -4.49 15.64 -19.77
N ALA A 185 -4.74 14.57 -19.02
CA ALA A 185 -4.42 14.58 -17.59
C ALA A 185 -3.74 13.29 -17.14
N LEU A 186 -2.75 13.44 -16.24
CA LEU A 186 -2.13 12.34 -15.51
C LEU A 186 -2.85 12.17 -14.19
N LEU A 187 -3.61 11.11 -14.07
CA LEU A 187 -4.48 10.85 -12.91
C LEU A 187 -4.26 9.44 -12.35
N PRO A 188 -4.32 9.26 -11.03
CA PRO A 188 -4.33 7.92 -10.42
C PRO A 188 -5.74 7.32 -10.38
N GLN A 189 -5.84 5.99 -10.26
CA GLN A 189 -7.06 5.38 -9.72
C GLN A 189 -7.19 5.71 -8.21
N PRO A 190 -8.40 5.88 -7.74
CA PRO A 190 -9.71 5.79 -8.38
C PRO A 190 -10.19 7.10 -9.06
N ILE A 191 -9.34 8.13 -9.13
CA ILE A 191 -9.71 9.45 -9.70
C ILE A 191 -10.04 9.34 -11.19
N VAL A 192 -9.36 8.46 -11.94
CA VAL A 192 -9.70 8.16 -13.34
C VAL A 192 -11.16 7.69 -13.44
N THR A 193 -11.57 6.75 -12.59
CA THR A 193 -12.96 6.27 -12.56
C THR A 193 -13.95 7.38 -12.21
N VAL A 194 -13.62 8.27 -11.27
CA VAL A 194 -14.43 9.48 -10.97
C VAL A 194 -14.51 10.39 -12.19
N ALA A 195 -13.41 10.62 -12.88
CA ALA A 195 -13.35 11.44 -14.10
C ALA A 195 -14.27 10.86 -15.18
N GLN A 196 -14.21 9.55 -15.44
CA GLN A 196 -15.06 8.86 -16.39
C GLN A 196 -16.56 8.88 -16.06
N THR A 197 -16.94 9.03 -14.78
CA THR A 197 -18.36 9.24 -14.43
C THR A 197 -18.86 10.64 -14.78
N LYS A 198 -17.97 11.63 -14.81
CA LYS A 198 -18.29 13.02 -15.16
C LYS A 198 -18.16 13.30 -16.66
N MET A 199 -17.19 12.67 -17.30
CA MET A 199 -16.85 12.81 -18.72
C MET A 199 -16.99 11.43 -19.38
N LYS A 200 -18.18 11.13 -19.93
CA LYS A 200 -18.53 9.78 -20.41
C LYS A 200 -17.62 9.26 -21.54
N ASP A 201 -17.05 10.16 -22.35
CA ASP A 201 -16.19 9.81 -23.49
C ASP A 201 -14.69 9.79 -23.13
N LEU A 202 -14.35 10.08 -21.86
CA LEU A 202 -12.96 10.09 -21.41
C LEU A 202 -12.33 8.72 -21.55
N LYS A 203 -11.26 8.63 -22.34
CA LYS A 203 -10.49 7.41 -22.55
C LYS A 203 -9.28 7.37 -21.63
N VAL A 204 -8.94 6.19 -21.15
CA VAL A 204 -7.59 5.89 -20.66
C VAL A 204 -6.74 5.70 -21.90
N ALA A 205 -5.79 6.60 -22.11
CA ALA A 205 -4.89 6.61 -23.26
C ALA A 205 -3.64 5.80 -23.00
N LEU A 206 -2.98 6.05 -21.83
CA LEU A 206 -1.78 5.32 -21.43
C LEU A 206 -1.93 4.81 -20.00
N ASP A 207 -1.50 3.58 -19.77
CA ASP A 207 -1.25 2.99 -18.47
C ASP A 207 0.26 3.07 -18.18
N LEU A 208 0.67 3.93 -17.25
CA LEU A 208 2.10 4.11 -16.97
C LEU A 208 2.75 2.87 -16.34
N THR A 209 1.96 1.92 -15.81
CA THR A 209 2.50 0.63 -15.37
C THR A 209 2.96 -0.19 -16.57
N GLN A 210 2.14 -0.26 -17.62
CA GLN A 210 2.50 -0.95 -18.86
C GLN A 210 3.69 -0.29 -19.55
N GLU A 211 3.75 1.05 -19.56
CA GLU A 211 4.91 1.76 -20.12
C GLU A 211 6.19 1.48 -19.30
N TRP A 212 6.06 1.41 -17.96
CA TRP A 212 7.17 1.02 -17.08
C TRP A 212 7.64 -0.41 -17.38
N ASP A 213 6.73 -1.37 -17.45
CA ASP A 213 7.06 -2.76 -17.71
C ASP A 213 7.80 -2.91 -19.04
N ARG A 214 7.36 -2.19 -20.10
CA ARG A 214 8.09 -2.12 -21.39
C ARG A 214 9.48 -1.53 -21.25
N ALA A 215 9.63 -0.49 -20.45
CA ALA A 215 10.95 0.13 -20.17
C ALA A 215 11.87 -0.77 -19.34
N GLN A 216 11.33 -1.79 -18.67
CA GLN A 216 12.10 -2.78 -17.91
C GLN A 216 12.41 -4.07 -18.70
N GLU A 217 11.89 -4.22 -19.92
CA GLU A 217 12.18 -5.39 -20.75
C GLU A 217 13.70 -5.56 -20.95
N GLY A 218 14.22 -6.77 -20.66
CA GLY A 218 15.62 -7.09 -20.77
C GLY A 218 16.54 -6.59 -19.65
N LYS A 219 15.99 -5.92 -18.61
CA LYS A 219 16.74 -5.54 -17.40
C LYS A 219 16.67 -6.67 -16.37
N ASP A 220 17.78 -6.90 -15.65
CA ASP A 220 17.89 -7.95 -14.62
C ASP A 220 18.60 -7.38 -13.37
N PRO A 221 17.95 -7.37 -12.20
CA PRO A 221 16.52 -7.65 -12.03
C PRO A 221 15.64 -6.55 -12.63
N ALA A 222 14.49 -6.94 -13.21
CA ALA A 222 13.50 -5.99 -13.66
C ALA A 222 12.78 -5.38 -12.45
N SER A 223 12.67 -4.06 -12.41
CA SER A 223 11.89 -3.35 -11.38
C SER A 223 10.40 -3.32 -11.75
N ALA A 224 9.54 -3.06 -10.76
CA ALA A 224 8.13 -2.76 -11.00
C ALA A 224 7.83 -1.31 -10.59
N LEU A 225 6.77 -0.74 -11.13
CA LEU A 225 6.27 0.56 -10.68
C LEU A 225 5.58 0.40 -9.32
N VAL A 226 6.32 0.56 -8.21
CA VAL A 226 5.82 0.34 -6.85
C VAL A 226 5.30 1.63 -6.26
N MET A 227 3.97 1.75 -6.09
CA MET A 227 3.36 2.96 -5.56
C MET A 227 3.17 2.92 -4.04
N GLY A 228 2.81 1.78 -3.49
CA GLY A 228 2.48 1.66 -2.08
C GLY A 228 3.06 0.44 -1.39
N VAL A 229 3.45 0.63 -0.13
CA VAL A 229 4.01 -0.41 0.72
C VAL A 229 3.40 -0.33 2.12
N THR A 230 3.46 -1.45 2.85
CA THR A 230 3.22 -1.49 4.29
C THR A 230 4.56 -1.55 5.01
N ILE A 231 4.76 -0.65 5.95
CA ILE A 231 5.98 -0.59 6.77
C ILE A 231 5.68 -0.79 8.26
N ALA A 232 6.68 -1.25 8.99
CA ALA A 232 6.68 -1.36 10.43
C ALA A 232 7.98 -0.78 11.03
N ARG A 233 7.97 -0.48 12.33
CA ARG A 233 9.22 -0.26 13.05
C ARG A 233 10.01 -1.57 13.10
N LYS A 234 11.29 -1.55 12.69
CA LYS A 234 12.17 -2.72 12.76
C LYS A 234 12.26 -3.24 14.20
N SER A 235 12.38 -2.32 15.17
CA SER A 235 12.39 -2.65 16.60
C SER A 235 11.11 -3.32 17.07
N PHE A 236 9.95 -3.05 16.48
CA PHE A 236 8.68 -3.74 16.73
C PHE A 236 8.67 -5.14 16.10
N VAL A 237 9.09 -5.24 14.82
CA VAL A 237 9.19 -6.51 14.08
C VAL A 237 10.08 -7.50 14.82
N ASP A 238 11.27 -7.08 15.23
CA ASP A 238 12.25 -7.93 15.92
C ASP A 238 11.70 -8.54 17.21
N LYS A 239 10.81 -7.84 17.92
CA LYS A 239 10.17 -8.29 19.16
C LYS A 239 8.93 -9.15 18.92
N ASN A 240 8.28 -9.02 17.76
CA ASN A 240 6.95 -9.57 17.52
C ASN A 240 6.86 -10.40 16.24
N LYS A 241 7.94 -11.14 15.87
CA LYS A 241 8.01 -11.87 14.58
C LYS A 241 6.79 -12.73 14.30
N ALA A 242 6.37 -13.56 15.26
CA ALA A 242 5.20 -14.44 15.07
C ALA A 242 3.90 -13.65 14.81
N LEU A 243 3.75 -12.48 15.45
CA LEU A 243 2.59 -11.60 15.23
C LEU A 243 2.66 -10.95 13.84
N ILE A 244 3.85 -10.56 13.37
CA ILE A 244 4.06 -10.03 12.02
C ILE A 244 3.78 -11.09 10.96
N ASP A 245 4.28 -12.34 11.15
CA ASP A 245 4.01 -13.43 10.20
C ASP A 245 2.51 -13.73 10.10
N LEU A 246 1.78 -13.67 11.23
CA LEU A 246 0.33 -13.82 11.23
C LEU A 246 -0.37 -12.64 10.53
N TYR A 247 0.08 -11.39 10.77
CA TYR A 247 -0.41 -10.21 10.05
C TYR A 247 -0.22 -10.35 8.53
N LEU A 248 0.94 -10.79 8.08
CA LEU A 248 1.22 -10.98 6.66
C LEU A 248 0.24 -11.99 6.02
N LYS A 249 -0.10 -13.05 6.77
CA LYS A 249 -1.14 -14.00 6.36
C LYS A 249 -2.52 -13.33 6.25
N GLU A 250 -2.97 -12.62 7.30
CA GLU A 250 -4.27 -11.92 7.28
C GLU A 250 -4.33 -10.86 6.17
N ALA A 251 -3.25 -10.12 5.93
CA ALA A 251 -3.18 -9.13 4.86
C ALA A 251 -3.33 -9.77 3.47
N ARG A 252 -2.67 -10.91 3.23
CA ARG A 252 -2.78 -11.68 1.99
C ARG A 252 -4.20 -12.21 1.78
N GLU A 253 -4.80 -12.79 2.83
CA GLU A 253 -6.17 -13.29 2.80
C GLU A 253 -7.18 -12.17 2.55
N SER A 254 -6.96 -10.98 3.16
CA SER A 254 -7.78 -9.79 2.93
C SER A 254 -7.74 -9.36 1.46
N LEU A 255 -6.54 -9.28 0.85
CA LEU A 255 -6.43 -8.95 -0.56
C LEU A 255 -7.16 -9.97 -1.44
N THR A 256 -6.94 -11.27 -1.22
CA THR A 256 -7.63 -12.34 -1.97
C THR A 256 -9.14 -12.15 -1.90
N TYR A 257 -9.67 -11.91 -0.69
CA TYR A 257 -11.08 -11.63 -0.51
C TYR A 257 -11.57 -10.41 -1.30
N VAL A 258 -10.82 -9.30 -1.25
CA VAL A 258 -11.17 -8.05 -1.96
C VAL A 258 -11.26 -8.27 -3.47
N LEU A 259 -10.33 -9.05 -4.04
CA LEU A 259 -10.29 -9.33 -5.47
C LEU A 259 -11.41 -10.29 -5.90
N ASP A 260 -11.69 -11.32 -5.10
CA ASP A 260 -12.69 -12.35 -5.41
C ASP A 260 -14.13 -11.86 -5.15
N HIS A 261 -14.32 -10.91 -4.21
CA HIS A 261 -15.63 -10.42 -3.76
C HIS A 261 -15.78 -8.90 -3.96
N SER A 262 -15.45 -8.41 -5.16
CA SER A 262 -15.34 -6.97 -5.46
C SER A 262 -16.60 -6.15 -5.13
N GLU A 263 -17.80 -6.76 -5.21
CA GLU A 263 -19.06 -6.09 -4.84
C GLU A 263 -19.16 -5.84 -3.34
N GLU A 264 -18.86 -6.86 -2.51
CA GLU A 264 -18.88 -6.72 -1.06
C GLU A 264 -17.71 -5.86 -0.58
N ALA A 265 -16.52 -6.07 -1.15
CA ALA A 265 -15.34 -5.24 -0.87
C ALA A 265 -15.59 -3.76 -1.15
N SER A 266 -16.31 -3.43 -2.24
CA SER A 266 -16.64 -2.03 -2.54
C SER A 266 -17.56 -1.40 -1.50
N ARG A 267 -18.47 -2.17 -0.91
CA ARG A 267 -19.31 -1.70 0.22
C ARG A 267 -18.49 -1.47 1.49
N ILE A 268 -17.58 -2.38 1.81
CA ILE A 268 -16.64 -2.20 2.95
C ILE A 268 -15.80 -0.93 2.76
N ILE A 269 -15.28 -0.71 1.56
CA ILE A 269 -14.45 0.46 1.21
C ILE A 269 -15.22 1.78 1.38
N ASP A 270 -16.52 1.80 1.08
CA ASP A 270 -17.40 2.97 1.26
C ASP A 270 -17.86 3.09 2.71
N GLU A 271 -18.58 2.08 3.22
CA GLU A 271 -19.35 2.17 4.46
C GLU A 271 -18.47 2.04 5.72
N ASP A 272 -17.49 1.15 5.68
CA ASP A 272 -16.63 0.88 6.85
C ASP A 272 -15.37 1.75 6.87
N LEU A 273 -14.82 2.10 5.70
CA LEU A 273 -13.52 2.79 5.62
C LEU A 273 -13.62 4.23 5.11
N ASP A 274 -14.77 4.65 4.58
CA ASP A 274 -15.00 5.99 3.98
C ASP A 274 -13.88 6.41 3.01
N ILE A 275 -13.40 5.46 2.18
CA ILE A 275 -12.35 5.74 1.20
C ILE A 275 -12.96 6.38 -0.04
N ILE A 276 -13.92 5.70 -0.68
CA ILE A 276 -14.65 6.17 -1.86
C ILE A 276 -15.98 5.43 -1.99
N LYS A 277 -16.97 6.06 -2.65
CA LYS A 277 -18.30 5.49 -2.82
C LYS A 277 -18.30 4.14 -3.54
N ALA A 278 -19.09 3.18 -3.04
CA ALA A 278 -19.10 1.81 -3.52
C ALA A 278 -19.24 1.65 -5.05
N PRO A 279 -20.11 2.40 -5.77
CA PRO A 279 -20.19 2.30 -7.23
C PRO A 279 -18.89 2.68 -7.94
N ILE A 280 -18.13 3.63 -7.38
CA ILE A 280 -16.80 4.03 -7.90
C ILE A 280 -15.76 2.98 -7.54
N ALA A 281 -15.71 2.55 -6.26
CA ALA A 281 -14.80 1.52 -5.80
C ALA A 281 -14.90 0.25 -6.67
N ARG A 282 -16.12 -0.25 -6.90
CA ARG A 282 -16.37 -1.44 -7.72
C ARG A 282 -15.79 -1.34 -9.13
N LYS A 283 -15.89 -0.17 -9.76
CA LYS A 283 -15.35 0.06 -11.11
C LYS A 283 -13.84 0.25 -11.10
N ALA A 284 -13.30 0.86 -10.04
CA ALA A 284 -11.87 1.18 -9.94
C ALA A 284 -11.02 0.00 -9.50
N LEU A 285 -11.54 -0.89 -8.63
CA LEU A 285 -10.78 -2.01 -8.03
C LEU A 285 -9.95 -2.82 -9.04
N PRO A 286 -10.47 -3.23 -10.23
CA PRO A 286 -9.69 -3.97 -11.20
C PRO A 286 -8.47 -3.21 -11.77
N GLN A 287 -8.45 -1.89 -11.63
CA GLN A 287 -7.41 -0.99 -12.16
C GLN A 287 -6.57 -0.34 -11.04
N CYS A 288 -6.80 -0.70 -9.78
CA CYS A 288 -6.04 -0.18 -8.65
C CYS A 288 -4.72 -0.94 -8.40
N ASN A 289 -4.38 -1.94 -9.23
CA ASN A 289 -3.17 -2.75 -9.13
C ASN A 289 -2.85 -3.17 -7.68
N LEU A 290 -3.89 -3.65 -6.98
CA LEU A 290 -3.74 -4.15 -5.62
C LEU A 290 -2.99 -5.48 -5.67
N VAL A 291 -1.93 -5.57 -4.89
CA VAL A 291 -1.05 -6.75 -4.85
C VAL A 291 -0.65 -7.09 -3.41
N TYR A 292 -0.13 -8.29 -3.24
CA TYR A 292 0.62 -8.69 -2.07
C TYR A 292 1.93 -9.33 -2.55
N ILE A 293 3.04 -8.59 -2.40
CA ILE A 293 4.36 -9.05 -2.80
C ILE A 293 5.29 -8.86 -1.59
N ASP A 294 5.89 -9.93 -1.11
CA ASP A 294 6.82 -9.95 0.03
C ASP A 294 8.15 -10.61 -0.32
N GLY A 295 9.03 -10.75 0.66
CA GLY A 295 10.27 -11.48 0.54
C GLY A 295 11.24 -10.92 -0.51
N GLN A 296 11.94 -11.83 -1.19
CA GLN A 296 12.96 -11.43 -2.18
C GLN A 296 12.36 -10.70 -3.39
N GLU A 297 11.19 -11.11 -3.85
CA GLU A 297 10.50 -10.44 -4.95
C GLU A 297 10.18 -8.97 -4.62
N MET A 298 9.71 -8.70 -3.38
CA MET A 298 9.52 -7.33 -2.89
C MET A 298 10.82 -6.54 -2.93
N LYS A 299 11.92 -7.11 -2.43
CA LYS A 299 13.22 -6.46 -2.40
C LYS A 299 13.70 -6.08 -3.80
N ASP A 300 13.60 -7.01 -4.75
CA ASP A 300 14.06 -6.79 -6.12
C ASP A 300 13.23 -5.70 -6.83
N LYS A 301 11.90 -5.81 -6.77
CA LYS A 301 10.99 -4.85 -7.39
C LYS A 301 11.09 -3.44 -6.79
N LEU A 302 11.04 -3.36 -5.47
CA LEU A 302 11.10 -2.08 -4.74
C LEU A 302 12.48 -1.46 -4.82
N GLY A 303 13.55 -2.24 -4.66
CA GLY A 303 14.92 -1.76 -4.75
C GLY A 303 15.23 -1.19 -6.13
N GLY A 304 14.81 -1.86 -7.20
CA GLY A 304 14.92 -1.37 -8.57
C GLY A 304 14.15 -0.07 -8.79
N TYR A 305 12.91 0.03 -8.28
CA TYR A 305 12.11 1.26 -8.36
C TYR A 305 12.76 2.43 -7.62
N LEU A 306 13.20 2.23 -6.37
CA LEU A 306 13.88 3.26 -5.59
C LEU A 306 15.19 3.72 -6.25
N SER A 307 15.90 2.81 -6.93
CA SER A 307 17.11 3.15 -7.70
C SER A 307 16.80 4.08 -8.88
N VAL A 308 15.68 3.88 -9.57
CA VAL A 308 15.23 4.80 -10.63
C VAL A 308 14.92 6.17 -10.02
N LEU A 309 14.14 6.22 -8.94
CA LEU A 309 13.81 7.49 -8.29
C LEU A 309 15.05 8.24 -7.79
N GLN A 310 16.04 7.53 -7.23
CA GLN A 310 17.30 8.12 -6.78
C GLN A 310 18.08 8.76 -7.93
N LYS A 311 18.09 8.13 -9.10
CA LYS A 311 18.75 8.68 -10.29
C LYS A 311 18.06 9.94 -10.79
N GLU A 312 16.72 9.98 -10.74
CA GLU A 312 15.94 11.16 -11.13
C GLU A 312 16.13 12.33 -10.15
N ASP A 313 16.02 12.06 -8.87
CA ASP A 313 16.29 13.01 -7.78
C ASP A 313 16.72 12.24 -6.51
N PRO A 314 17.99 12.30 -6.09
CA PRO A 314 18.45 11.65 -4.86
C PRO A 314 17.62 11.98 -3.62
N LYS A 315 17.05 13.19 -3.55
CA LYS A 315 16.22 13.62 -2.41
C LYS A 315 14.92 12.82 -2.31
N SER A 316 14.44 12.25 -3.41
CA SER A 316 13.21 11.46 -3.45
C SER A 316 13.23 10.24 -2.54
N VAL A 317 14.44 9.71 -2.24
CA VAL A 317 14.68 8.54 -1.40
C VAL A 317 15.55 8.85 -0.16
N GLY A 318 15.81 10.13 0.12
CA GLY A 318 16.64 10.55 1.27
C GLY A 318 18.13 10.62 1.01
N GLY A 319 18.56 10.70 -0.26
CA GLY A 319 19.95 10.82 -0.70
C GLY A 319 20.57 9.49 -1.09
N GLU A 320 20.49 8.49 -0.24
CA GLU A 320 21.04 7.15 -0.45
C GLU A 320 19.95 6.09 -0.42
N LEU A 321 20.13 5.00 -1.15
CA LEU A 321 19.23 3.86 -1.10
C LEU A 321 19.28 3.20 0.28
N PRO A 322 18.14 2.68 0.78
CA PRO A 322 18.11 1.91 2.01
C PRO A 322 18.97 0.64 1.93
N GLY A 323 19.51 0.21 3.08
CA GLY A 323 20.23 -1.04 3.20
C GLY A 323 19.34 -2.29 3.15
N ASP A 324 19.97 -3.47 3.19
CA ASP A 324 19.28 -4.76 3.10
C ASP A 324 18.27 -4.99 4.25
N ASP A 325 18.52 -4.42 5.41
CA ASP A 325 17.67 -4.51 6.60
C ASP A 325 16.38 -3.68 6.50
N PHE A 326 16.25 -2.87 5.45
CA PHE A 326 15.01 -2.19 5.10
C PHE A 326 13.91 -3.15 4.64
N TYR A 327 14.26 -4.32 4.13
CA TYR A 327 13.32 -5.30 3.60
C TYR A 327 13.10 -6.42 4.62
N TYR A 328 11.84 -6.69 4.98
CA TYR A 328 11.52 -7.87 5.79
C TYR A 328 11.56 -9.12 4.91
N LEU A 329 12.53 -9.98 5.18
CA LEU A 329 12.64 -11.28 4.53
C LEU A 329 12.22 -12.33 5.56
N SER A 330 10.98 -12.85 5.43
CA SER A 330 10.54 -13.99 6.24
C SER A 330 11.44 -15.18 5.96
N LYS A 331 11.88 -15.87 7.01
CA LYS A 331 12.73 -17.06 6.88
C LYS A 331 11.95 -18.26 6.40
#